data_64ee54e9febac4753db28187c068bd27
#
_entry.id   64ee54e9febac4753db28187c068bd27
#
_cell.length_a   1.000
_cell.length_b   1.000
_cell.length_c   1.000
_cell.angle_alpha   90.00
_cell.angle_beta   90.00
_cell.angle_gamma   90.00
#
_symmetry.space_group_name_H-M   'P 1'
#
loop_
_entity.id
_entity.type
_entity.pdbx_description
1 polymer ?
#
loop_
_entity_poly.entity_id
_entity_poly.type
_entity_poly.pdbx_seq_one_letter_code
_entity_poly.pdbx_strand_id
1 'polypeptide(L)'
;MTMASSSFPGRGDFSLRPGAPELFAPAATEESAPWEAWRSKRALQQPTYPDPEALDSVLAELRSQPPLVFAGEVDDLRKNLGAASRGEAFVLMGGDCAETFAEATADHLRLKIQTLLQMAVVLTYGASLPVIKIGRIAGQYAKPRSSDMETRGDVTLPSYRGDAVNSFEFTPESRIPDPTRLLDLYHHAASTLNLIRAFTRGGYADLRLVHHWNRGFTANPAYARYESLAEEIHRAVKFLEAAGVSSAAQMRSVDLFSSHEALLLDYESAMTRIDSRTGDPYNTSGHFLWIGERTRGVDDAHVELLAHVRNPIGVKLGPTTSIDDMRRLVDRLNPEGEEGRLTFITRMGADKIRHALPPLLEAQARDGRTVTWVTDPMHGNTITSSTGYKTRRFETIMDEVTGFFKAHREAGTVPGGIHVELTGDDVTEVLGGSEQLDEEALRDRYETLVDPRLNHQQSLEMAFQVAEYLKKE
;
A
#
# COMPACT_ATOMS: atom_id res chain seq x y z
N MET A 1 -22.32 60.52 -25.71
CA MET A 1 -21.27 59.70 -25.13
C MET A 1 -21.71 58.26 -25.23
N THR A 2 -21.29 57.62 -26.30
CA THR A 2 -21.78 56.30 -26.77
C THR A 2 -20.90 55.21 -26.16
N MET A 3 -21.51 54.29 -25.42
CA MET A 3 -20.78 53.12 -24.90
C MET A 3 -20.58 52.10 -26.03
N ALA A 4 -19.32 51.69 -26.22
CA ALA A 4 -18.95 50.66 -27.18
C ALA A 4 -19.19 49.28 -26.57
N SER A 5 -19.96 48.43 -27.24
CA SER A 5 -20.18 47.03 -26.95
C SER A 5 -18.97 46.23 -27.41
N SER A 6 -18.25 45.57 -26.48
CA SER A 6 -17.22 44.59 -26.80
C SER A 6 -17.89 43.26 -27.16
N SER A 7 -17.80 42.86 -28.43
CA SER A 7 -18.17 41.56 -28.91
C SER A 7 -17.08 40.51 -28.54
N PHE A 8 -17.46 39.45 -27.84
CA PHE A 8 -16.64 38.25 -27.67
C PHE A 8 -16.46 37.54 -29.03
N PRO A 9 -15.26 37.03 -29.34
CA PRO A 9 -15.05 36.26 -30.56
C PRO A 9 -15.82 34.93 -30.50
N GLY A 10 -16.43 34.59 -31.64
CA GLY A 10 -17.35 33.49 -31.80
C GLY A 10 -16.76 32.11 -31.40
N ARG A 11 -17.64 31.25 -30.99
CA ARG A 11 -17.43 29.80 -30.80
C ARG A 11 -16.78 29.23 -32.06
N GLY A 12 -15.50 28.84 -31.97
CA GLY A 12 -14.86 28.03 -32.98
C GLY A 12 -15.56 26.70 -33.09
N ASP A 13 -15.92 26.33 -34.31
CA ASP A 13 -16.49 25.02 -34.66
C ASP A 13 -15.40 23.95 -34.41
N PHE A 14 -15.54 23.22 -33.29
CA PHE A 14 -14.73 22.04 -33.00
C PHE A 14 -15.25 20.85 -33.76
N SER A 15 -15.21 20.90 -35.10
CA SER A 15 -15.33 19.68 -35.89
C SER A 15 -14.09 18.83 -35.71
N LEU A 16 -14.25 17.66 -35.07
CA LEU A 16 -13.20 16.64 -34.98
C LEU A 16 -12.70 16.30 -36.39
N ARG A 17 -11.42 16.42 -36.64
CA ARG A 17 -10.80 16.03 -37.91
C ARG A 17 -11.12 14.56 -38.19
N PRO A 18 -11.55 14.17 -39.42
CA PRO A 18 -11.71 12.77 -39.79
C PRO A 18 -10.36 12.06 -39.61
N GLY A 19 -10.30 11.04 -38.76
CA GLY A 19 -9.09 10.26 -38.47
C GLY A 19 -8.44 10.54 -37.11
N ALA A 20 -9.05 11.35 -36.21
CA ALA A 20 -8.65 11.30 -34.80
C ALA A 20 -9.00 9.90 -34.26
N PRO A 21 -8.06 9.19 -33.59
CA PRO A 21 -8.41 7.93 -32.94
C PRO A 21 -9.57 8.23 -31.97
N GLU A 22 -10.60 7.38 -31.97
CA GLU A 22 -11.67 7.47 -30.98
C GLU A 22 -11.02 7.50 -29.61
N LEU A 23 -11.20 8.60 -28.88
CA LEU A 23 -10.61 8.81 -27.56
C LEU A 23 -11.08 7.74 -26.57
N PHE A 24 -12.09 6.99 -26.92
CA PHE A 24 -12.60 5.82 -26.20
C PHE A 24 -13.00 4.78 -27.27
N ALA A 25 -12.05 3.90 -27.63
CA ALA A 25 -12.46 2.69 -28.31
C ALA A 25 -13.52 2.00 -27.44
N PRO A 26 -14.65 1.51 -28.03
CA PRO A 26 -15.58 0.71 -27.26
C PRO A 26 -14.77 -0.43 -26.62
N ALA A 27 -14.91 -0.59 -25.30
CA ALA A 27 -14.27 -1.69 -24.60
C ALA A 27 -14.57 -2.97 -25.40
N ALA A 28 -13.52 -3.78 -25.62
CA ALA A 28 -13.73 -5.14 -26.14
C ALA A 28 -14.89 -5.75 -25.37
N THR A 29 -15.84 -6.38 -26.05
CA THR A 29 -17.03 -6.96 -25.41
C THR A 29 -16.57 -7.76 -24.20
N GLU A 30 -17.05 -7.43 -23.03
CA GLU A 30 -16.48 -7.71 -21.70
C GLU A 30 -16.16 -9.18 -21.43
N GLU A 31 -16.88 -10.12 -22.07
CA GLU A 31 -16.65 -11.56 -21.93
C GLU A 31 -15.35 -12.09 -22.57
N SER A 32 -14.63 -11.27 -23.34
CA SER A 32 -13.40 -11.69 -24.05
C SER A 32 -12.12 -11.02 -23.57
N ALA A 33 -12.18 -10.16 -22.56
CA ALA A 33 -11.00 -9.47 -22.05
C ALA A 33 -10.04 -10.48 -21.36
N PRO A 34 -8.72 -10.45 -21.64
CA PRO A 34 -7.79 -11.45 -21.12
C PRO A 34 -7.80 -11.54 -19.57
N TRP A 35 -7.99 -10.42 -18.89
CA TRP A 35 -8.03 -10.41 -17.41
C TRP A 35 -9.29 -11.06 -16.84
N GLU A 36 -10.36 -11.29 -17.61
CA GLU A 36 -11.57 -12.01 -17.16
C GLU A 36 -11.37 -13.54 -17.08
N ALA A 37 -10.23 -14.06 -17.56
CA ALA A 37 -9.88 -15.48 -17.46
C ALA A 37 -9.88 -15.99 -16.02
N TRP A 38 -9.71 -15.12 -15.02
CA TRP A 38 -9.77 -15.47 -13.60
C TRP A 38 -11.11 -16.14 -13.20
N ARG A 39 -12.21 -15.85 -13.88
CA ARG A 39 -13.55 -16.41 -13.59
C ARG A 39 -13.60 -17.92 -13.74
N SER A 40 -12.67 -18.50 -14.52
CA SER A 40 -12.54 -19.94 -14.71
C SER A 40 -11.64 -20.60 -13.66
N LYS A 41 -11.02 -19.83 -12.77
CA LYS A 41 -10.06 -20.30 -11.77
C LYS A 41 -10.66 -20.35 -10.37
N ARG A 42 -9.97 -21.03 -9.46
CA ARG A 42 -10.37 -21.07 -8.05
C ARG A 42 -10.18 -19.69 -7.41
N ALA A 43 -11.29 -19.04 -7.04
CA ALA A 43 -11.30 -17.74 -6.40
C ALA A 43 -11.51 -17.89 -4.88
N LEU A 44 -10.42 -17.77 -4.12
CA LEU A 44 -10.45 -17.84 -2.66
C LEU A 44 -10.83 -16.49 -2.05
N GLN A 45 -11.37 -16.51 -0.83
CA GLN A 45 -11.66 -15.30 -0.03
C GLN A 45 -12.70 -14.35 -0.67
N GLN A 46 -13.46 -14.78 -1.67
CA GLN A 46 -14.50 -13.96 -2.26
C GLN A 46 -15.77 -13.93 -1.39
N PRO A 47 -16.44 -12.78 -1.27
CA PRO A 47 -17.77 -12.73 -0.66
C PRO A 47 -18.80 -13.42 -1.57
N THR A 48 -19.85 -13.96 -0.95
CA THR A 48 -21.02 -14.44 -1.66
C THR A 48 -22.13 -13.41 -1.50
N TYR A 49 -22.44 -12.69 -2.57
CA TYR A 49 -23.52 -11.70 -2.57
C TYR A 49 -24.86 -12.39 -2.72
N PRO A 50 -25.88 -12.04 -1.90
CA PRO A 50 -27.20 -12.68 -1.96
C PRO A 50 -27.98 -12.37 -3.24
N ASP A 51 -27.69 -11.21 -3.85
CA ASP A 51 -28.35 -10.71 -5.05
C ASP A 51 -27.32 -10.53 -6.19
N PRO A 52 -27.19 -11.50 -7.09
CA PRO A 52 -26.30 -11.41 -8.25
C PRO A 52 -26.64 -10.30 -9.24
N GLU A 53 -27.93 -9.97 -9.40
CA GLU A 53 -28.37 -8.91 -10.34
C GLU A 53 -27.95 -7.53 -9.80
N ALA A 54 -28.04 -7.32 -8.49
CA ALA A 54 -27.54 -6.13 -7.84
C ALA A 54 -26.01 -6.01 -8.00
N LEU A 55 -25.27 -7.10 -7.87
CA LEU A 55 -23.81 -7.10 -8.11
C LEU A 55 -23.50 -6.71 -9.57
N ASP A 56 -24.16 -7.32 -10.55
CA ASP A 56 -23.95 -7.01 -11.97
C ASP A 56 -24.22 -5.53 -12.28
N SER A 57 -25.27 -4.96 -11.68
CA SER A 57 -25.60 -3.54 -11.82
C SER A 57 -24.51 -2.64 -11.24
N VAL A 58 -23.99 -2.96 -10.05
CA VAL A 58 -22.88 -2.24 -9.39
C VAL A 58 -21.60 -2.33 -10.23
N LEU A 59 -21.27 -3.50 -10.75
CA LEU A 59 -20.09 -3.69 -11.59
C LEU A 59 -20.18 -2.92 -12.91
N ALA A 60 -21.37 -2.86 -13.52
CA ALA A 60 -21.61 -2.06 -14.72
C ALA A 60 -21.43 -0.55 -14.42
N GLU A 61 -21.90 -0.08 -13.27
CA GLU A 61 -21.68 1.30 -12.83
C GLU A 61 -20.20 1.59 -12.59
N LEU A 62 -19.47 0.72 -11.87
CA LEU A 62 -18.02 0.86 -11.64
C LEU A 62 -17.22 0.95 -12.94
N ARG A 63 -17.58 0.15 -13.96
CA ARG A 63 -16.94 0.21 -15.28
C ARG A 63 -17.13 1.56 -15.98
N SER A 64 -18.22 2.26 -15.68
CA SER A 64 -18.49 3.59 -16.22
C SER A 64 -17.80 4.73 -15.45
N GLN A 65 -17.32 4.47 -14.23
CA GLN A 65 -16.68 5.49 -13.39
C GLN A 65 -15.30 5.90 -13.95
N PRO A 66 -14.82 7.13 -13.69
CA PRO A 66 -13.47 7.55 -14.01
C PRO A 66 -12.41 6.66 -13.36
N PRO A 67 -11.24 6.48 -13.98
CA PRO A 67 -10.12 5.77 -13.35
C PRO A 67 -9.64 6.52 -12.10
N LEU A 68 -9.31 5.80 -11.03
CA LEU A 68 -8.75 6.39 -9.80
C LEU A 68 -7.28 6.77 -9.98
N VAL A 69 -6.53 5.97 -10.73
CA VAL A 69 -5.12 6.22 -11.08
C VAL A 69 -4.93 6.05 -12.58
N PHE A 70 -3.89 6.66 -13.14
CA PHE A 70 -3.59 6.63 -14.57
C PHE A 70 -2.35 5.80 -14.88
N ALA A 71 -2.32 5.21 -16.07
CA ALA A 71 -1.22 4.38 -16.55
C ALA A 71 0.16 5.06 -16.41
N GLY A 72 0.27 6.38 -16.66
CA GLY A 72 1.51 7.11 -16.49
C GLY A 72 2.02 7.13 -15.05
N GLU A 73 1.13 7.33 -14.06
CA GLU A 73 1.50 7.27 -12.64
C GLU A 73 1.96 5.85 -12.25
N VAL A 74 1.32 4.84 -12.80
CA VAL A 74 1.67 3.42 -12.60
C VAL A 74 3.03 3.09 -13.19
N ASP A 75 3.33 3.58 -14.41
CA ASP A 75 4.62 3.40 -15.07
C ASP A 75 5.76 4.09 -14.31
N ASP A 76 5.52 5.29 -13.76
CA ASP A 76 6.48 5.99 -12.91
C ASP A 76 6.80 5.17 -11.64
N LEU A 77 5.78 4.60 -10.99
CA LEU A 77 6.00 3.71 -9.86
C LEU A 77 6.80 2.46 -10.24
N ARG A 78 6.47 1.82 -11.35
CA ARG A 78 7.19 0.63 -11.84
C ARG A 78 8.68 0.94 -12.09
N LYS A 79 8.99 2.07 -12.71
CA LYS A 79 10.36 2.55 -12.90
C LYS A 79 11.08 2.76 -11.57
N ASN A 80 10.42 3.38 -10.60
CA ASN A 80 10.99 3.61 -9.27
C ASN A 80 11.26 2.29 -8.54
N LEU A 81 10.36 1.30 -8.62
CA LEU A 81 10.56 -0.03 -8.05
C LEU A 81 11.70 -0.80 -8.74
N GLY A 82 11.93 -0.56 -10.04
CA GLY A 82 13.11 -1.05 -10.74
C GLY A 82 14.40 -0.49 -10.12
N ALA A 83 14.46 0.79 -9.79
CA ALA A 83 15.58 1.37 -9.07
C ALA A 83 15.76 0.72 -7.66
N ALA A 84 14.66 0.44 -6.96
CA ALA A 84 14.74 -0.24 -5.67
C ALA A 84 15.30 -1.67 -5.78
N SER A 85 14.96 -2.41 -6.85
CA SER A 85 15.51 -3.76 -7.06
C SER A 85 17.03 -3.77 -7.30
N ARG A 86 17.60 -2.65 -7.76
CA ARG A 86 19.05 -2.46 -7.96
C ARG A 86 19.76 -1.83 -6.76
N GLY A 87 19.02 -1.50 -5.66
CA GLY A 87 19.60 -0.79 -4.52
C GLY A 87 19.81 0.72 -4.73
N GLU A 88 19.17 1.30 -5.72
CA GLU A 88 19.24 2.74 -6.05
C GLU A 88 18.10 3.55 -5.41
N ALA A 89 17.14 2.89 -4.79
CA ALA A 89 16.04 3.49 -4.03
C ALA A 89 15.59 2.54 -2.91
N PHE A 90 14.85 3.05 -1.93
CA PHE A 90 14.28 2.27 -0.84
C PHE A 90 12.76 2.42 -0.79
N VAL A 91 12.03 1.33 -0.58
CA VAL A 91 10.55 1.32 -0.54
C VAL A 91 10.05 1.46 0.89
N LEU A 92 9.23 2.45 1.13
CA LEU A 92 8.41 2.58 2.33
C LEU A 92 6.94 2.37 1.95
N MET A 93 6.37 1.22 2.33
CA MET A 93 4.94 0.96 2.26
C MET A 93 4.34 1.07 3.66
N GLY A 94 3.26 1.84 3.82
CA GLY A 94 2.64 1.99 5.13
C GLY A 94 1.20 2.49 5.08
N GLY A 95 0.43 2.18 6.13
CA GLY A 95 -0.95 2.60 6.33
C GLY A 95 -1.78 1.55 7.05
N ASP A 96 -3.09 1.68 7.03
CA ASP A 96 -3.99 0.84 7.82
C ASP A 96 -3.91 -0.65 7.47
N CYS A 97 -4.23 -1.47 8.44
CA CYS A 97 -4.48 -2.90 8.21
C CYS A 97 -5.66 -3.11 7.26
N ALA A 98 -6.80 -2.49 7.59
CA ALA A 98 -7.93 -2.24 6.71
C ALA A 98 -8.46 -0.84 7.01
N GLU A 99 -8.70 -0.08 5.95
CA GLU A 99 -9.37 1.22 6.05
C GLU A 99 -10.85 1.02 6.39
N THR A 100 -11.45 2.01 7.07
CA THR A 100 -12.89 2.07 7.28
C THR A 100 -13.47 3.32 6.62
N PHE A 101 -14.73 3.28 6.22
CA PHE A 101 -15.38 4.47 5.66
C PHE A 101 -15.48 5.60 6.69
N ALA A 102 -15.60 5.25 7.97
CA ALA A 102 -15.65 6.21 9.06
C ALA A 102 -14.33 6.96 9.28
N GLU A 103 -13.18 6.30 9.07
CA GLU A 103 -11.85 6.90 9.20
C GLU A 103 -11.36 7.61 7.92
N ALA A 104 -12.12 7.57 6.83
CA ALA A 104 -11.80 8.28 5.58
C ALA A 104 -12.05 9.80 5.70
N THR A 105 -11.55 10.42 6.78
CA THR A 105 -11.69 11.86 7.08
C THR A 105 -10.41 12.62 6.79
N ALA A 106 -10.53 13.93 6.59
CA ALA A 106 -9.37 14.78 6.29
C ALA A 106 -8.31 14.73 7.40
N ASP A 107 -8.70 14.63 8.67
CA ASP A 107 -7.77 14.63 9.80
C ASP A 107 -7.00 13.30 9.89
N HIS A 108 -7.67 12.16 9.85
CA HIS A 108 -6.99 10.85 9.84
C HIS A 108 -6.06 10.69 8.63
N LEU A 109 -6.53 11.09 7.43
CA LEU A 109 -5.70 11.04 6.22
C LEU A 109 -4.48 11.95 6.35
N ARG A 110 -4.66 13.16 6.88
CA ARG A 110 -3.57 14.11 7.11
C ARG A 110 -2.50 13.55 8.06
N LEU A 111 -2.90 12.99 9.20
CA LEU A 111 -1.98 12.42 10.18
C LEU A 111 -1.23 11.21 9.61
N LYS A 112 -1.90 10.35 8.86
CA LYS A 112 -1.30 9.19 8.18
C LYS A 112 -0.25 9.61 7.15
N ILE A 113 -0.59 10.58 6.29
CA ILE A 113 0.34 11.13 5.29
C ILE A 113 1.52 11.80 5.97
N GLN A 114 1.28 12.57 7.03
CA GLN A 114 2.34 13.19 7.83
C GLN A 114 3.32 12.15 8.37
N THR A 115 2.83 11.07 8.98
CA THR A 115 3.65 9.98 9.50
C THR A 115 4.51 9.36 8.40
N LEU A 116 3.93 9.02 7.25
CA LEU A 116 4.67 8.46 6.11
C LEU A 116 5.75 9.42 5.58
N LEU A 117 5.46 10.72 5.52
CA LEU A 117 6.44 11.72 5.07
C LEU A 117 7.58 11.88 6.06
N GLN A 118 7.29 11.87 7.36
CA GLN A 118 8.33 11.94 8.41
C GLN A 118 9.24 10.72 8.38
N MET A 119 8.67 9.50 8.28
CA MET A 119 9.43 8.27 8.11
C MET A 119 10.31 8.33 6.84
N ALA A 120 9.74 8.78 5.72
CA ALA A 120 10.46 8.87 4.46
C ALA A 120 11.68 9.80 4.53
N VAL A 121 11.59 10.94 5.22
CA VAL A 121 12.73 11.86 5.41
C VAL A 121 13.83 11.21 6.22
N VAL A 122 13.48 10.53 7.31
CA VAL A 122 14.45 9.81 8.16
C VAL A 122 15.15 8.70 7.38
N LEU A 123 14.39 7.89 6.64
CA LEU A 123 14.92 6.80 5.83
C LEU A 123 15.75 7.30 4.65
N THR A 124 15.34 8.39 3.98
CA THR A 124 16.13 9.01 2.89
C THR A 124 17.51 9.42 3.40
N TYR A 125 17.57 10.03 4.57
CA TYR A 125 18.84 10.41 5.18
C TYR A 125 19.67 9.19 5.57
N GLY A 126 19.04 8.18 6.21
CA GLY A 126 19.74 6.97 6.65
C GLY A 126 20.31 6.15 5.49
N ALA A 127 19.51 5.93 4.46
CA ALA A 127 19.90 5.16 3.28
C ALA A 127 20.81 5.95 2.32
N SER A 128 20.80 7.30 2.39
CA SER A 128 21.35 8.17 1.34
C SER A 128 20.77 7.86 -0.07
N LEU A 129 19.54 7.35 -0.11
CA LEU A 129 18.81 6.94 -1.30
C LEU A 129 17.43 7.60 -1.36
N PRO A 130 16.85 7.79 -2.55
CA PRO A 130 15.46 8.16 -2.69
C PRO A 130 14.54 7.14 -2.01
N VAL A 131 13.51 7.60 -1.29
CA VAL A 131 12.49 6.74 -0.69
C VAL A 131 11.21 6.81 -1.50
N ILE A 132 10.77 5.64 -2.02
CA ILE A 132 9.52 5.46 -2.74
C ILE A 132 8.42 5.29 -1.69
N LYS A 133 7.47 6.22 -1.64
CA LYS A 133 6.38 6.21 -0.66
C LYS A 133 5.14 5.59 -1.27
N ILE A 134 4.70 4.46 -0.71
CA ILE A 134 3.52 3.73 -1.14
C ILE A 134 2.57 3.63 0.06
N GLY A 135 1.43 4.31 0.00
CA GLY A 135 0.41 4.24 1.05
C GLY A 135 -0.46 3.00 0.89
N ARG A 136 -0.69 2.27 1.97
CA ARG A 136 -1.83 1.34 2.12
C ARG A 136 -3.06 2.22 2.38
N ILE A 137 -3.56 2.82 1.31
CA ILE A 137 -4.53 3.93 1.39
C ILE A 137 -5.32 4.02 0.08
N ALA A 138 -6.56 4.45 0.19
CA ALA A 138 -7.46 4.64 -0.94
C ALA A 138 -7.83 3.33 -1.66
N GLY A 139 -8.07 2.25 -0.90
CA GLY A 139 -8.46 0.97 -1.48
C GLY A 139 -8.42 -0.22 -0.53
N GLN A 140 -7.77 -0.11 0.63
CA GLN A 140 -7.61 -1.23 1.58
C GLN A 140 -8.85 -1.41 2.46
N TYR A 141 -10.05 -1.45 1.87
CA TYR A 141 -11.33 -1.61 2.56
C TYR A 141 -11.83 -3.06 2.65
N ALA A 142 -11.01 -4.02 2.25
CA ALA A 142 -11.30 -5.45 2.36
C ALA A 142 -10.15 -6.20 2.99
N LYS A 143 -10.45 -7.30 3.69
CA LYS A 143 -9.45 -8.12 4.37
C LYS A 143 -9.76 -9.61 4.28
N PRO A 144 -8.75 -10.47 3.94
CA PRO A 144 -8.92 -11.91 4.00
C PRO A 144 -9.07 -12.38 5.45
N ARG A 145 -9.93 -13.36 5.68
CA ARG A 145 -10.19 -13.91 7.01
C ARG A 145 -9.72 -15.35 7.12
N SER A 146 -9.22 -15.73 8.29
CA SER A 146 -8.85 -17.11 8.59
C SER A 146 -10.05 -18.03 8.80
N SER A 147 -11.21 -17.46 9.13
CA SER A 147 -12.49 -18.16 9.26
C SER A 147 -13.58 -17.35 8.56
N ASP A 148 -14.47 -18.03 7.86
CA ASP A 148 -15.64 -17.39 7.23
C ASP A 148 -16.70 -16.96 8.25
N MET A 149 -16.64 -17.55 9.44
CA MET A 149 -17.58 -17.30 10.54
C MET A 149 -16.86 -16.76 11.77
N GLU A 150 -17.55 -15.91 12.52
CA GLU A 150 -17.14 -15.34 13.80
C GLU A 150 -18.20 -15.70 14.88
N THR A 151 -17.74 -16.17 16.03
CA THR A 151 -18.62 -16.54 17.15
C THR A 151 -18.38 -15.61 18.33
N ARG A 152 -19.47 -15.03 18.87
CA ARG A 152 -19.48 -14.24 20.11
C ARG A 152 -20.56 -14.80 21.04
N GLY A 153 -20.16 -15.36 22.16
CA GLY A 153 -21.10 -16.11 23.02
C GLY A 153 -21.73 -17.28 22.26
N ASP A 154 -23.05 -17.35 22.24
CA ASP A 154 -23.82 -18.40 21.56
C ASP A 154 -24.22 -18.04 20.11
N VAL A 155 -23.82 -16.86 19.62
CA VAL A 155 -24.19 -16.37 18.29
C VAL A 155 -23.01 -16.55 17.33
N THR A 156 -23.25 -17.16 16.17
CA THR A 156 -22.27 -17.32 15.08
C THR A 156 -22.79 -16.63 13.82
N LEU A 157 -22.02 -15.68 13.29
CA LEU A 157 -22.33 -14.88 12.12
C LEU A 157 -21.16 -14.89 11.12
N PRO A 158 -21.38 -14.50 9.86
CA PRO A 158 -20.29 -14.27 8.91
C PRO A 158 -19.25 -13.29 9.48
N SER A 159 -17.99 -13.54 9.22
CA SER A 159 -16.90 -12.66 9.66
C SER A 159 -17.01 -11.29 8.99
N TYR A 160 -16.63 -10.24 9.72
CA TYR A 160 -16.38 -8.92 9.13
C TYR A 160 -15.21 -9.02 8.15
N ARG A 161 -15.44 -8.67 6.89
CA ARG A 161 -14.46 -8.77 5.79
C ARG A 161 -13.95 -7.40 5.30
N GLY A 162 -14.28 -6.33 6.02
CA GLY A 162 -13.99 -4.95 5.64
C GLY A 162 -15.22 -4.24 5.09
N ASP A 163 -15.17 -2.91 5.16
CA ASP A 163 -16.31 -2.05 4.80
C ASP A 163 -16.74 -2.18 3.34
N ALA A 164 -15.86 -2.61 2.45
CA ALA A 164 -16.20 -2.90 1.06
C ALA A 164 -17.10 -4.13 0.89
N VAL A 165 -17.29 -4.95 1.93
CA VAL A 165 -18.04 -6.20 1.86
C VAL A 165 -19.26 -6.18 2.77
N ASN A 166 -19.07 -5.88 4.07
CA ASN A 166 -20.12 -5.92 5.07
C ASN A 166 -19.78 -4.97 6.24
N SER A 167 -20.70 -4.78 7.17
CA SER A 167 -20.51 -3.89 8.33
C SER A 167 -19.91 -4.61 9.53
N PHE A 168 -19.28 -3.83 10.42
CA PHE A 168 -18.57 -4.36 11.59
C PHE A 168 -19.53 -4.81 12.72
N GLU A 169 -20.72 -4.22 12.82
CA GLU A 169 -21.71 -4.55 13.82
C GLU A 169 -21.99 -6.06 13.81
N PHE A 170 -22.13 -6.63 15.00
CA PHE A 170 -22.37 -8.07 15.13
C PHE A 170 -23.86 -8.39 15.15
N THR A 171 -24.53 -8.13 14.00
CA THR A 171 -25.94 -8.47 13.75
C THR A 171 -26.06 -9.27 12.45
N PRO A 172 -27.09 -10.12 12.32
CA PRO A 172 -27.28 -10.88 11.07
C PRO A 172 -27.32 -9.99 9.83
N GLU A 173 -28.02 -8.88 9.88
CA GLU A 173 -28.22 -7.93 8.77
C GLU A 173 -26.91 -7.26 8.38
N SER A 174 -26.13 -6.79 9.37
CA SER A 174 -24.87 -6.08 9.15
C SER A 174 -23.78 -6.98 8.53
N ARG A 175 -23.87 -8.29 8.74
CA ARG A 175 -22.87 -9.25 8.26
C ARG A 175 -23.17 -9.85 6.88
N ILE A 176 -24.31 -9.52 6.29
CA ILE A 176 -24.64 -9.89 4.91
C ILE A 176 -23.75 -9.07 3.96
N PRO A 177 -23.03 -9.71 3.00
CA PRO A 177 -22.32 -8.97 1.97
C PRO A 177 -23.26 -8.14 1.09
N ASP A 178 -22.92 -6.87 0.88
CA ASP A 178 -23.68 -5.90 0.13
C ASP A 178 -22.85 -5.35 -1.04
N PRO A 179 -23.22 -5.60 -2.32
CA PRO A 179 -22.44 -5.15 -3.47
C PRO A 179 -22.39 -3.62 -3.61
N THR A 180 -23.37 -2.86 -3.06
CA THR A 180 -23.37 -1.38 -3.16
C THR A 180 -22.16 -0.76 -2.46
N ARG A 181 -21.58 -1.45 -1.46
CA ARG A 181 -20.36 -1.04 -0.76
C ARG A 181 -19.13 -0.97 -1.66
N LEU A 182 -19.15 -1.60 -2.82
CA LEU A 182 -18.08 -1.46 -3.81
C LEU A 182 -18.09 -0.06 -4.46
N LEU A 183 -19.26 0.56 -4.61
CA LEU A 183 -19.39 1.96 -5.04
C LEU A 183 -18.95 2.92 -3.93
N ASP A 184 -19.32 2.64 -2.68
CA ASP A 184 -18.84 3.41 -1.53
C ASP A 184 -17.30 3.37 -1.44
N LEU A 185 -16.70 2.18 -1.61
CA LEU A 185 -15.23 2.02 -1.70
C LEU A 185 -14.66 2.93 -2.79
N TYR A 186 -15.22 2.88 -4.01
CA TYR A 186 -14.76 3.72 -5.11
C TYR A 186 -14.83 5.21 -4.76
N HIS A 187 -15.95 5.69 -4.20
CA HIS A 187 -16.13 7.10 -3.85
C HIS A 187 -15.18 7.57 -2.73
N HIS A 188 -14.99 6.74 -1.69
CA HIS A 188 -14.01 7.02 -0.64
C HIS A 188 -12.57 7.03 -1.18
N ALA A 189 -12.22 6.06 -2.04
CA ALA A 189 -10.93 6.01 -2.69
C ALA A 189 -10.67 7.25 -3.57
N ALA A 190 -11.66 7.68 -4.37
CA ALA A 190 -11.57 8.88 -5.20
C ALA A 190 -11.37 10.15 -4.38
N SER A 191 -12.13 10.32 -3.29
CA SER A 191 -12.00 11.45 -2.38
C SER A 191 -10.63 11.47 -1.69
N THR A 192 -10.18 10.32 -1.21
CA THR A 192 -8.87 10.15 -0.56
C THR A 192 -7.73 10.48 -1.51
N LEU A 193 -7.74 9.96 -2.75
CA LEU A 193 -6.72 10.24 -3.74
C LEU A 193 -6.68 11.72 -4.14
N ASN A 194 -7.84 12.37 -4.24
CA ASN A 194 -7.90 13.80 -4.50
C ASN A 194 -7.23 14.59 -3.36
N LEU A 195 -7.48 14.24 -2.10
CA LEU A 195 -6.86 14.89 -0.94
C LEU A 195 -5.35 14.62 -0.88
N ILE A 196 -4.91 13.39 -1.18
CA ILE A 196 -3.48 13.05 -1.29
C ILE A 196 -2.79 13.93 -2.33
N ARG A 197 -3.36 14.05 -3.54
CA ARG A 197 -2.80 14.91 -4.59
C ARG A 197 -2.74 16.39 -4.16
N ALA A 198 -3.77 16.87 -3.45
CA ALA A 198 -3.76 18.22 -2.90
C ALA A 198 -2.64 18.42 -1.86
N PHE A 199 -2.45 17.51 -0.94
CA PHE A 199 -1.41 17.60 0.10
C PHE A 199 0.00 17.47 -0.49
N THR A 200 0.22 16.52 -1.38
CA THR A 200 1.55 16.25 -1.94
C THR A 200 2.02 17.33 -2.92
N ARG A 201 1.11 18.11 -3.50
CA ARG A 201 1.42 19.20 -4.44
C ARG A 201 1.14 20.59 -3.87
N GLY A 202 0.32 20.71 -2.83
CA GLY A 202 -0.11 21.97 -2.22
C GLY A 202 0.87 22.59 -1.23
N GLY A 203 2.06 22.02 -1.05
CA GLY A 203 3.10 22.51 -0.12
C GLY A 203 3.02 21.93 1.29
N TYR A 204 2.04 21.06 1.60
CA TYR A 204 1.98 20.34 2.88
C TYR A 204 3.14 19.33 3.02
N ALA A 205 3.61 18.78 1.92
CA ALA A 205 4.75 17.87 1.85
C ALA A 205 6.11 18.59 1.73
N ASP A 206 6.19 19.89 2.03
CA ASP A 206 7.45 20.64 2.00
C ASP A 206 8.45 20.04 3.00
N LEU A 207 9.63 19.69 2.51
CA LEU A 207 10.68 19.03 3.30
C LEU A 207 11.02 19.76 4.61
N ARG A 208 10.93 21.10 4.61
CA ARG A 208 11.19 21.95 5.79
C ARG A 208 10.14 21.74 6.86
N LEU A 209 8.88 21.62 6.45
CA LEU A 209 7.76 21.37 7.36
C LEU A 209 7.84 19.97 7.96
N VAL A 210 8.09 18.97 7.12
CA VAL A 210 8.26 17.57 7.55
C VAL A 210 9.43 17.44 8.54
N HIS A 211 10.55 18.11 8.27
CA HIS A 211 11.68 18.13 9.18
C HIS A 211 11.34 18.79 10.53
N HIS A 212 10.56 19.87 10.53
CA HIS A 212 10.12 20.51 11.78
C HIS A 212 9.31 19.54 12.66
N TRP A 213 8.46 18.72 12.07
CA TRP A 213 7.72 17.67 12.80
C TRP A 213 8.65 16.62 13.41
N ASN A 214 9.70 16.18 12.69
CA ASN A 214 10.68 15.23 13.21
C ASN A 214 11.46 15.76 14.45
N ARG A 215 11.70 17.05 14.51
CA ARG A 215 12.27 17.66 15.72
C ARG A 215 11.31 17.63 16.92
N GLY A 216 10.02 17.75 16.68
CA GLY A 216 8.99 17.59 17.71
C GLY A 216 9.02 16.18 18.32
N PHE A 217 9.23 15.16 17.49
CA PHE A 217 9.37 13.78 17.95
C PHE A 217 10.55 13.60 18.92
N THR A 218 11.74 14.05 18.56
CA THR A 218 12.95 13.87 19.41
C THR A 218 12.96 14.76 20.66
N ALA A 219 12.09 15.74 20.77
CA ALA A 219 11.91 16.53 21.98
C ALA A 219 11.27 15.73 23.13
N ASN A 220 10.58 14.63 22.85
CA ASN A 220 10.11 13.71 23.88
C ASN A 220 11.32 12.90 24.44
N PRO A 221 11.52 12.88 25.78
CA PRO A 221 12.65 12.17 26.40
C PRO A 221 12.78 10.69 26.03
N ALA A 222 11.66 10.00 25.73
CA ALA A 222 11.66 8.60 25.31
C ALA A 222 12.46 8.39 24.01
N TYR A 223 12.57 9.42 23.17
CA TYR A 223 13.21 9.37 21.85
C TYR A 223 14.50 10.19 21.76
N ALA A 224 15.01 10.70 22.89
CA ALA A 224 16.23 11.53 22.94
C ALA A 224 17.45 10.84 22.30
N ARG A 225 17.50 9.50 22.28
CA ARG A 225 18.57 8.74 21.61
C ARG A 225 18.67 9.02 20.10
N TYR A 226 17.63 9.52 19.47
CA TYR A 226 17.61 9.85 18.04
C TYR A 226 17.92 11.32 17.73
N GLU A 227 18.17 12.16 18.77
CA GLU A 227 18.42 13.59 18.62
C GLU A 227 19.61 13.87 17.69
N SER A 228 20.70 13.10 17.80
CA SER A 228 21.87 13.25 16.94
C SER A 228 21.52 13.10 15.46
N LEU A 229 20.73 12.08 15.11
CA LEU A 229 20.30 11.85 13.72
C LEU A 229 19.38 12.96 13.24
N ALA A 230 18.43 13.42 14.08
CA ALA A 230 17.55 14.53 13.73
C ALA A 230 18.33 15.84 13.50
N GLU A 231 19.39 16.12 14.28
CA GLU A 231 20.25 17.27 14.08
C GLU A 231 21.11 17.16 12.81
N GLU A 232 21.53 15.95 12.43
CA GLU A 232 22.21 15.73 11.14
C GLU A 232 21.29 16.02 9.97
N ILE A 233 20.03 15.54 10.01
CA ILE A 233 19.00 15.86 9.02
C ILE A 233 18.77 17.38 8.96
N HIS A 234 18.72 18.05 10.13
CA HIS A 234 18.57 19.51 10.18
C HIS A 234 19.69 20.23 9.43
N ARG A 235 20.94 19.83 9.65
CA ARG A 235 22.09 20.43 8.95
C ARG A 235 22.02 20.19 7.44
N ALA A 236 21.59 19.01 7.01
CA ALA A 236 21.41 18.70 5.60
C ALA A 236 20.33 19.56 4.94
N VAL A 237 19.18 19.74 5.58
CA VAL A 237 18.10 20.62 5.09
C VAL A 237 18.57 22.09 5.02
N LYS A 238 19.27 22.58 6.05
CA LYS A 238 19.87 23.92 6.07
C LYS A 238 20.90 24.14 4.96
N PHE A 239 21.71 23.13 4.68
CA PHE A 239 22.65 23.16 3.56
C PHE A 239 21.93 23.32 2.20
N LEU A 240 20.86 22.53 1.97
CA LEU A 240 20.07 22.65 0.74
C LEU A 240 19.41 24.03 0.58
N GLU A 241 18.91 24.60 1.68
CA GLU A 241 18.40 25.98 1.70
C GLU A 241 19.50 27.00 1.33
N ALA A 242 20.65 26.93 1.97
CA ALA A 242 21.79 27.83 1.72
C ALA A 242 22.34 27.67 0.28
N ALA A 243 22.29 26.50 -0.28
CA ALA A 243 22.67 26.21 -1.67
C ALA A 243 21.64 26.69 -2.71
N GLY A 244 20.50 27.30 -2.26
CA GLY A 244 19.47 27.82 -3.16
C GLY A 244 18.51 26.79 -3.73
N VAL A 245 18.55 25.55 -3.26
CA VAL A 245 17.67 24.46 -3.70
C VAL A 245 16.25 24.62 -3.13
N SER A 246 16.09 25.41 -2.05
CA SER A 246 14.84 25.62 -1.31
C SER A 246 13.69 26.22 -2.13
N SER A 247 13.98 26.87 -3.27
CA SER A 247 12.97 27.41 -4.19
C SER A 247 12.48 26.42 -5.23
N ALA A 248 13.12 25.24 -5.35
CA ALA A 248 12.78 24.26 -6.36
C ALA A 248 11.40 23.63 -6.05
N ALA A 249 10.58 23.47 -7.09
CA ALA A 249 9.28 22.81 -6.98
C ALA A 249 9.40 21.40 -6.39
N GLN A 250 10.55 20.74 -6.61
CA GLN A 250 10.88 19.42 -6.09
C GLN A 250 10.93 19.32 -4.56
N MET A 251 11.19 20.44 -3.84
CA MET A 251 11.13 20.44 -2.37
C MET A 251 9.71 20.58 -1.82
N ARG A 252 8.76 21.00 -2.67
CA ARG A 252 7.37 21.26 -2.28
C ARG A 252 6.40 20.18 -2.68
N SER A 253 6.82 19.25 -3.54
CA SER A 253 6.00 18.15 -4.02
C SER A 253 6.70 16.83 -3.79
N VAL A 254 5.93 15.83 -3.43
CA VAL A 254 6.42 14.46 -3.32
C VAL A 254 5.45 13.53 -4.04
N ASP A 255 5.98 12.43 -4.56
CA ASP A 255 5.15 11.36 -5.07
C ASP A 255 4.75 10.46 -3.91
N LEU A 256 3.45 10.21 -3.78
CA LEU A 256 2.86 9.24 -2.88
C LEU A 256 1.89 8.37 -3.67
N PHE A 257 2.21 7.11 -3.80
CA PHE A 257 1.42 6.14 -4.54
C PHE A 257 0.45 5.42 -3.61
N SER A 258 -0.74 5.04 -4.11
CA SER A 258 -1.70 4.22 -3.38
C SER A 258 -1.47 2.74 -3.64
N SER A 259 -1.86 1.91 -2.67
CA SER A 259 -1.79 0.46 -2.79
C SER A 259 -2.81 -0.24 -1.91
N HIS A 260 -3.26 -1.41 -2.33
CA HIS A 260 -4.12 -2.29 -1.54
C HIS A 260 -3.99 -3.75 -1.96
N GLU A 261 -4.51 -4.67 -1.14
CA GLU A 261 -4.66 -6.07 -1.52
C GLU A 261 -5.75 -6.19 -2.59
N ALA A 262 -5.39 -6.73 -3.76
CA ALA A 262 -6.34 -7.02 -4.82
C ALA A 262 -7.22 -8.23 -4.44
N LEU A 263 -8.01 -8.09 -3.38
CA LEU A 263 -8.76 -9.18 -2.78
C LEU A 263 -10.09 -9.45 -3.48
N LEU A 264 -10.83 -8.39 -3.82
CA LEU A 264 -12.18 -8.48 -4.39
C LEU A 264 -12.09 -8.49 -5.92
N LEU A 265 -12.04 -9.69 -6.50
CA LEU A 265 -11.75 -9.88 -7.92
C LEU A 265 -12.77 -9.20 -8.86
N ASP A 266 -14.05 -9.18 -8.50
CA ASP A 266 -15.07 -8.49 -9.27
C ASP A 266 -14.81 -6.98 -9.33
N TYR A 267 -14.43 -6.35 -8.20
CA TYR A 267 -14.05 -4.94 -8.12
C TYR A 267 -12.80 -4.66 -8.97
N GLU A 268 -11.75 -5.46 -8.79
CA GLU A 268 -10.49 -5.27 -9.52
C GLU A 268 -10.67 -5.45 -11.03
N SER A 269 -11.46 -6.45 -11.44
CA SER A 269 -11.81 -6.66 -12.83
C SER A 269 -12.61 -5.47 -13.38
N ALA A 270 -13.64 -5.02 -12.66
CA ALA A 270 -14.45 -3.85 -13.05
C ALA A 270 -13.63 -2.56 -13.12
N MET A 271 -12.53 -2.44 -12.40
CA MET A 271 -11.62 -1.28 -12.44
C MET A 271 -10.46 -1.42 -13.43
N THR A 272 -10.35 -2.55 -14.14
CA THR A 272 -9.30 -2.73 -15.15
C THR A 272 -9.72 -2.06 -16.47
N ARG A 273 -8.81 -1.32 -17.09
CA ARG A 273 -9.03 -0.52 -18.31
C ARG A 273 -7.88 -0.71 -19.30
N ILE A 274 -8.20 -0.59 -20.58
CA ILE A 274 -7.19 -0.46 -21.63
C ILE A 274 -6.70 0.99 -21.68
N ASP A 275 -5.40 1.21 -21.54
CA ASP A 275 -4.81 2.53 -21.74
C ASP A 275 -4.83 2.92 -23.22
N SER A 276 -5.42 4.06 -23.53
CA SER A 276 -5.58 4.54 -24.90
C SER A 276 -4.28 4.88 -25.62
N ARG A 277 -3.17 5.06 -24.89
CA ARG A 277 -1.85 5.40 -25.45
C ARG A 277 -1.08 4.15 -25.86
N THR A 278 -1.15 3.09 -25.06
CA THR A 278 -0.32 1.88 -25.23
C THR A 278 -1.14 0.69 -25.76
N GLY A 279 -2.44 0.65 -25.50
CA GLY A 279 -3.27 -0.51 -25.76
C GLY A 279 -3.17 -1.61 -24.69
N ASP A 280 -2.40 -1.36 -23.62
CA ASP A 280 -2.17 -2.32 -22.52
C ASP A 280 -3.25 -2.21 -21.44
N PRO A 281 -3.58 -3.31 -20.74
CA PRO A 281 -4.50 -3.30 -19.61
C PRO A 281 -3.81 -2.80 -18.34
N TYR A 282 -4.42 -1.81 -17.69
CA TYR A 282 -4.05 -1.32 -16.36
C TYR A 282 -5.23 -1.46 -15.40
N ASN A 283 -4.96 -1.97 -14.22
CA ASN A 283 -5.93 -1.83 -13.14
C ASN A 283 -5.85 -0.39 -12.61
N THR A 284 -6.99 0.29 -12.60
CA THR A 284 -7.07 1.71 -12.24
C THR A 284 -7.57 1.95 -10.82
N SER A 285 -7.71 0.90 -9.99
CA SER A 285 -8.12 1.00 -8.58
C SER A 285 -6.99 1.51 -7.68
N GLY A 286 -5.72 1.28 -8.05
CA GLY A 286 -4.53 1.70 -7.30
C GLY A 286 -3.26 1.59 -8.14
N HIS A 287 -2.20 2.25 -7.69
CA HIS A 287 -0.92 2.23 -8.40
C HIS A 287 -0.19 0.89 -8.24
N PHE A 288 -0.20 0.34 -7.02
CA PHE A 288 0.42 -0.91 -6.63
C PHE A 288 -0.62 -1.86 -6.03
N LEU A 289 -0.69 -3.06 -6.54
CA LEU A 289 -1.61 -4.09 -6.05
C LEU A 289 -0.82 -5.27 -5.49
N TRP A 290 -1.28 -5.89 -4.40
CA TRP A 290 -0.64 -7.11 -3.96
C TRP A 290 -1.61 -8.28 -3.80
N ILE A 291 -1.05 -9.46 -3.96
CA ILE A 291 -1.70 -10.75 -3.70
C ILE A 291 -1.36 -11.17 -2.27
N GLY A 292 -2.37 -11.50 -1.47
CA GLY A 292 -2.20 -11.98 -0.11
C GLY A 292 -1.63 -13.40 -0.03
N GLU A 293 -1.09 -13.77 1.13
CA GLU A 293 -0.54 -15.12 1.37
C GLU A 293 -1.57 -16.23 1.13
N ARG A 294 -2.85 -15.98 1.45
CA ARG A 294 -3.93 -16.97 1.30
C ARG A 294 -4.44 -17.12 -0.13
N THR A 295 -4.12 -16.19 -1.01
CA THR A 295 -4.68 -16.08 -2.37
C THR A 295 -3.62 -16.17 -3.46
N ARG A 296 -2.36 -16.49 -3.11
CA ARG A 296 -1.22 -16.54 -4.02
C ARG A 296 -1.01 -17.88 -4.75
N GLY A 297 -2.01 -18.77 -4.71
CA GLY A 297 -1.90 -20.03 -5.49
C GLY A 297 -1.65 -19.69 -6.96
N VAL A 298 -0.58 -20.26 -7.54
CA VAL A 298 -0.08 -19.86 -8.87
C VAL A 298 -1.13 -20.05 -9.97
N ASP A 299 -1.97 -21.08 -9.82
CA ASP A 299 -3.02 -21.41 -10.78
C ASP A 299 -4.40 -20.84 -10.38
N ASP A 300 -4.45 -20.03 -9.30
CA ASP A 300 -5.68 -19.46 -8.75
C ASP A 300 -6.03 -18.09 -9.36
N ALA A 301 -7.24 -17.63 -9.12
CA ALA A 301 -7.88 -16.48 -9.76
C ALA A 301 -7.13 -15.15 -9.55
N HIS A 302 -6.56 -14.91 -8.35
CA HIS A 302 -5.86 -13.64 -8.08
C HIS A 302 -4.58 -13.50 -8.89
N VAL A 303 -3.81 -14.58 -9.00
CA VAL A 303 -2.61 -14.62 -9.83
C VAL A 303 -2.98 -14.49 -11.32
N GLU A 304 -4.06 -15.18 -11.74
CA GLU A 304 -4.56 -15.10 -13.12
C GLU A 304 -4.92 -13.66 -13.51
N LEU A 305 -5.77 -12.96 -12.72
CA LEU A 305 -6.17 -11.59 -13.01
C LEU A 305 -4.96 -10.66 -13.10
N LEU A 306 -4.09 -10.69 -12.06
CA LEU A 306 -2.98 -9.75 -11.98
C LEU A 306 -1.85 -10.04 -12.97
N ALA A 307 -1.76 -11.27 -13.50
CA ALA A 307 -0.84 -11.57 -14.61
C ALA A 307 -1.17 -10.78 -15.89
N HIS A 308 -2.41 -10.33 -16.05
CA HIS A 308 -2.88 -9.63 -17.25
C HIS A 308 -2.85 -8.11 -17.16
N VAL A 309 -2.50 -7.50 -16.02
CA VAL A 309 -2.41 -6.04 -15.88
C VAL A 309 -0.97 -5.56 -15.86
N ARG A 310 -0.71 -4.33 -16.26
CA ARG A 310 0.64 -3.73 -16.34
C ARG A 310 1.13 -3.11 -15.02
N ASN A 311 0.28 -3.02 -14.00
CA ASN A 311 0.65 -2.50 -12.70
C ASN A 311 1.82 -3.27 -12.08
N PRO A 312 2.70 -2.63 -11.30
CA PRO A 312 3.61 -3.35 -10.42
C PRO A 312 2.80 -4.16 -9.39
N ILE A 313 3.23 -5.40 -9.15
CA ILE A 313 2.50 -6.36 -8.32
C ILE A 313 3.36 -6.79 -7.14
N GLY A 314 2.75 -6.78 -5.94
CA GLY A 314 3.29 -7.43 -4.76
C GLY A 314 2.76 -8.85 -4.59
N VAL A 315 3.55 -9.75 -4.00
CA VAL A 315 3.09 -11.05 -3.54
C VAL A 315 3.59 -11.30 -2.13
N LYS A 316 2.68 -11.56 -1.21
CA LYS A 316 3.04 -11.92 0.17
C LYS A 316 3.61 -13.33 0.22
N LEU A 317 4.78 -13.49 0.86
CA LEU A 317 5.44 -14.78 1.03
C LEU A 317 5.61 -15.11 2.52
N GLY A 318 4.95 -16.17 2.96
CA GLY A 318 5.08 -16.69 4.33
C GLY A 318 6.25 -17.69 4.48
N PRO A 319 6.49 -18.18 5.70
CA PRO A 319 7.64 -19.04 6.00
C PRO A 319 7.56 -20.44 5.38
N THR A 320 6.43 -20.82 4.82
CA THR A 320 6.22 -22.11 4.15
C THR A 320 6.33 -22.04 2.63
N THR A 321 6.70 -20.87 2.09
CA THR A 321 6.87 -20.68 0.66
C THR A 321 8.03 -21.54 0.16
N SER A 322 7.78 -22.40 -0.83
CA SER A 322 8.82 -23.17 -1.48
C SER A 322 9.54 -22.38 -2.57
N ILE A 323 10.76 -22.80 -2.91
CA ILE A 323 11.52 -22.24 -4.03
C ILE A 323 10.75 -22.44 -5.35
N ASP A 324 10.08 -23.58 -5.51
CA ASP A 324 9.29 -23.88 -6.70
C ASP A 324 8.08 -22.94 -6.84
N ASP A 325 7.33 -22.72 -5.76
CA ASP A 325 6.23 -21.74 -5.76
C ASP A 325 6.73 -20.33 -6.12
N MET A 326 7.86 -19.91 -5.55
CA MET A 326 8.46 -18.61 -5.85
C MET A 326 8.81 -18.50 -7.34
N ARG A 327 9.46 -19.51 -7.92
CA ARG A 327 9.81 -19.52 -9.35
C ARG A 327 8.58 -19.47 -10.25
N ARG A 328 7.59 -20.28 -9.96
CA ARG A 328 6.33 -20.30 -10.72
C ARG A 328 5.59 -18.96 -10.64
N LEU A 329 5.61 -18.28 -9.49
CA LEU A 329 5.08 -16.92 -9.34
C LEU A 329 5.84 -15.91 -10.22
N VAL A 330 7.18 -15.99 -10.26
CA VAL A 330 7.99 -15.14 -11.15
C VAL A 330 7.64 -15.41 -12.61
N ASP A 331 7.61 -16.68 -13.02
CA ASP A 331 7.29 -17.06 -14.40
C ASP A 331 5.89 -16.63 -14.83
N ARG A 332 4.92 -16.61 -13.90
CA ARG A 332 3.53 -16.21 -14.20
C ARG A 332 3.33 -14.69 -14.20
N LEU A 333 3.90 -13.98 -13.22
CA LEU A 333 3.63 -12.55 -12.99
C LEU A 333 4.66 -11.63 -13.64
N ASN A 334 5.85 -12.14 -13.97
CA ASN A 334 6.92 -11.40 -14.61
C ASN A 334 7.71 -12.25 -15.62
N PRO A 335 7.04 -12.84 -16.62
CA PRO A 335 7.68 -13.74 -17.60
C PRO A 335 8.80 -13.06 -18.41
N GLU A 336 8.68 -11.76 -18.65
CA GLU A 336 9.65 -10.97 -19.43
C GLU A 336 10.82 -10.46 -18.59
N GLY A 337 10.79 -10.64 -17.26
CA GLY A 337 11.84 -10.17 -16.36
C GLY A 337 11.92 -8.65 -16.24
N GLU A 338 10.80 -7.94 -16.40
CA GLU A 338 10.75 -6.48 -16.32
C GLU A 338 11.12 -6.01 -14.90
N GLU A 339 12.03 -5.06 -14.80
CA GLU A 339 12.40 -4.42 -13.55
C GLU A 339 11.21 -3.65 -12.95
N GLY A 340 11.02 -3.78 -11.63
CA GLY A 340 9.94 -3.12 -10.91
C GLY A 340 8.56 -3.72 -11.11
N ARG A 341 8.40 -4.76 -11.94
CA ARG A 341 7.13 -5.44 -12.17
C ARG A 341 6.68 -6.25 -10.96
N LEU A 342 7.58 -7.02 -10.35
CA LEU A 342 7.27 -7.95 -9.26
C LEU A 342 8.02 -7.59 -7.99
N THR A 343 7.28 -7.52 -6.89
CA THR A 343 7.79 -7.31 -5.53
C THR A 343 7.37 -8.46 -4.65
N PHE A 344 8.32 -9.17 -4.04
CA PHE A 344 8.01 -10.12 -2.98
C PHE A 344 7.99 -9.42 -1.63
N ILE A 345 6.90 -9.63 -0.89
CA ILE A 345 6.68 -9.03 0.42
C ILE A 345 6.74 -10.16 1.46
N THR A 346 7.89 -10.32 2.12
CA THR A 346 8.09 -11.38 3.11
C THR A 346 7.28 -11.08 4.38
N ARG A 347 6.65 -12.13 4.93
CA ARG A 347 5.92 -12.07 6.20
C ARG A 347 6.13 -13.36 6.99
N MET A 348 7.33 -13.55 7.47
CA MET A 348 7.78 -14.85 7.96
C MET A 348 7.67 -15.04 9.47
N GLY A 349 7.66 -13.92 10.22
CA GLY A 349 7.81 -13.91 11.67
C GLY A 349 9.27 -13.89 12.09
N ALA A 350 9.57 -13.20 13.18
CA ALA A 350 10.92 -13.02 13.72
C ALA A 350 11.65 -14.35 13.96
N ASP A 351 10.92 -15.37 14.44
CA ASP A 351 11.47 -16.70 14.73
C ASP A 351 11.96 -17.44 13.49
N LYS A 352 11.36 -17.18 12.33
CA LYS A 352 11.53 -18.01 11.12
C LYS A 352 12.31 -17.34 10.01
N ILE A 353 12.31 -16.00 9.96
CA ILE A 353 12.88 -15.25 8.83
C ILE A 353 14.33 -15.65 8.53
N ARG A 354 15.15 -15.84 9.56
CA ARG A 354 16.58 -16.19 9.44
C ARG A 354 16.85 -17.56 8.82
N HIS A 355 15.83 -18.42 8.75
CA HIS A 355 15.92 -19.76 8.17
C HIS A 355 15.11 -19.89 6.89
N ALA A 356 13.95 -19.21 6.82
CA ALA A 356 13.03 -19.34 5.69
C ALA A 356 13.40 -18.44 4.50
N LEU A 357 13.96 -17.26 4.75
CA LEU A 357 14.27 -16.29 3.69
C LEU A 357 15.55 -16.62 2.89
N PRO A 358 16.70 -16.99 3.52
CA PRO A 358 17.94 -17.17 2.78
C PRO A 358 17.87 -18.13 1.59
N PRO A 359 17.23 -19.33 1.67
CA PRO A 359 17.12 -20.24 0.52
C PRO A 359 16.37 -19.62 -0.68
N LEU A 360 15.39 -18.74 -0.43
CA LEU A 360 14.65 -18.06 -1.49
C LEU A 360 15.53 -17.01 -2.18
N LEU A 361 16.29 -16.22 -1.39
CA LEU A 361 17.23 -15.22 -1.90
C LEU A 361 18.32 -15.85 -2.75
N GLU A 362 18.93 -16.93 -2.27
CA GLU A 362 19.97 -17.66 -3.00
C GLU A 362 19.44 -18.29 -4.30
N ALA A 363 18.21 -18.81 -4.29
CA ALA A 363 17.58 -19.36 -5.48
C ALA A 363 17.31 -18.26 -6.51
N GLN A 364 16.73 -17.14 -6.09
CA GLN A 364 16.45 -16.00 -6.96
C GLN A 364 17.75 -15.40 -7.55
N ALA A 365 18.81 -15.27 -6.74
CA ALA A 365 20.11 -14.78 -7.20
C ALA A 365 20.74 -15.71 -8.26
N ARG A 366 20.66 -17.04 -8.04
CA ARG A 366 21.14 -18.04 -9.03
C ARG A 366 20.35 -18.01 -10.33
N ASP A 367 19.04 -17.78 -10.24
CA ASP A 367 18.16 -17.75 -11.42
C ASP A 367 18.33 -16.45 -12.23
N GLY A 368 18.99 -15.42 -11.67
CA GLY A 368 19.23 -14.14 -12.32
C GLY A 368 17.95 -13.34 -12.61
N ARG A 369 16.85 -13.65 -11.92
CA ARG A 369 15.55 -12.97 -12.09
C ARG A 369 15.49 -11.69 -11.26
N THR A 370 15.02 -10.61 -11.85
CA THR A 370 14.88 -9.32 -11.16
C THR A 370 13.54 -9.28 -10.41
N VAL A 371 13.62 -9.13 -9.08
CA VAL A 371 12.47 -8.89 -8.20
C VAL A 371 12.86 -7.90 -7.12
N THR A 372 11.92 -7.10 -6.66
CA THR A 372 12.11 -6.24 -5.48
C THR A 372 11.73 -7.02 -4.23
N TRP A 373 12.54 -6.95 -3.17
CA TRP A 373 12.26 -7.58 -1.89
C TRP A 373 11.88 -6.55 -0.85
N VAL A 374 10.76 -6.76 -0.18
CA VAL A 374 10.24 -5.90 0.90
C VAL A 374 9.86 -6.78 2.08
N THR A 375 10.08 -6.34 3.32
CA THR A 375 9.63 -7.10 4.49
C THR A 375 8.37 -6.52 5.10
N ASP A 376 7.42 -7.39 5.45
CA ASP A 376 6.24 -7.12 6.27
C ASP A 376 6.43 -7.78 7.64
N PRO A 377 6.98 -7.08 8.62
CA PRO A 377 7.26 -7.65 9.93
C PRO A 377 6.02 -7.66 10.84
N MET A 378 4.85 -7.32 10.30
CA MET A 378 3.61 -7.21 11.07
C MET A 378 2.86 -8.55 11.16
N HIS A 379 2.53 -9.11 9.99
CA HIS A 379 1.58 -10.24 9.90
C HIS A 379 2.14 -11.58 10.42
N GLY A 380 3.44 -11.74 10.53
CA GLY A 380 4.08 -12.93 11.11
C GLY A 380 4.16 -12.90 12.65
N ASN A 381 3.91 -11.73 13.27
CA ASN A 381 4.20 -11.46 14.69
C ASN A 381 2.96 -11.06 15.51
N THR A 382 1.77 -11.36 15.01
CA THR A 382 0.51 -11.10 15.75
C THR A 382 0.32 -12.15 16.83
N ILE A 383 0.04 -11.69 18.06
CA ILE A 383 -0.24 -12.51 19.24
C ILE A 383 -1.57 -12.06 19.88
N THR A 384 -2.06 -12.84 20.84
CA THR A 384 -3.16 -12.42 21.72
C THR A 384 -2.60 -12.15 23.10
N SER A 385 -2.90 -10.96 23.66
CA SER A 385 -2.50 -10.60 25.03
C SER A 385 -3.24 -11.43 26.07
N SER A 386 -2.79 -11.39 27.32
CA SER A 386 -3.51 -11.98 28.45
C SER A 386 -4.89 -11.36 28.69
N THR A 387 -5.09 -10.13 28.24
CA THR A 387 -6.36 -9.38 28.30
C THR A 387 -7.30 -9.67 27.13
N GLY A 388 -6.90 -10.53 26.18
CA GLY A 388 -7.71 -10.98 25.04
C GLY A 388 -7.60 -10.09 23.79
N TYR A 389 -6.88 -8.98 23.81
CA TYR A 389 -6.65 -8.15 22.64
C TYR A 389 -5.64 -8.82 21.70
N LYS A 390 -5.87 -8.72 20.40
CA LYS A 390 -4.83 -8.95 19.41
C LYS A 390 -3.79 -7.85 19.53
N THR A 391 -2.51 -8.20 19.52
CA THR A 391 -1.43 -7.22 19.60
C THR A 391 -0.17 -7.74 18.92
N ARG A 392 0.88 -6.94 18.93
CA ARG A 392 2.25 -7.27 18.50
C ARG A 392 3.21 -6.69 19.51
N ARG A 393 4.45 -7.19 19.52
CA ARG A 393 5.53 -6.57 20.30
C ARG A 393 6.44 -5.82 19.35
N PHE A 394 6.67 -4.54 19.62
CA PHE A 394 7.52 -3.69 18.79
C PHE A 394 8.91 -4.28 18.59
N GLU A 395 9.50 -4.83 19.64
CA GLU A 395 10.81 -5.46 19.60
C GLU A 395 10.83 -6.70 18.68
N THR A 396 9.75 -7.49 18.67
CA THR A 396 9.61 -8.64 17.78
C THR A 396 9.47 -8.20 16.31
N ILE A 397 8.73 -7.12 16.07
CA ILE A 397 8.63 -6.50 14.74
C ILE A 397 10.03 -6.09 14.25
N MET A 398 10.79 -5.39 15.09
CA MET A 398 12.16 -4.94 14.76
C MET A 398 13.15 -6.09 14.62
N ASP A 399 12.94 -7.19 15.33
CA ASP A 399 13.77 -8.40 15.17
C ASP A 399 13.56 -9.07 13.80
N GLU A 400 12.32 -9.11 13.27
CA GLU A 400 12.08 -9.57 11.90
C GLU A 400 12.72 -8.64 10.87
N VAL A 401 12.62 -7.31 11.06
CA VAL A 401 13.31 -6.32 10.21
C VAL A 401 14.82 -6.58 10.19
N THR A 402 15.42 -6.75 11.37
CA THR A 402 16.85 -7.06 11.49
C THR A 402 17.23 -8.37 10.80
N GLY A 403 16.39 -9.39 10.95
CA GLY A 403 16.55 -10.69 10.26
C GLY A 403 16.52 -10.57 8.75
N PHE A 404 15.64 -9.71 8.22
CA PHE A 404 15.53 -9.43 6.78
C PHE A 404 16.82 -8.81 6.24
N PHE A 405 17.30 -7.71 6.84
CA PHE A 405 18.53 -7.06 6.40
C PHE A 405 19.75 -8.01 6.49
N LYS A 406 19.83 -8.78 7.59
CA LYS A 406 20.91 -9.76 7.78
C LYS A 406 20.91 -10.83 6.70
N ALA A 407 19.74 -11.40 6.37
CA ALA A 407 19.61 -12.43 5.33
C ALA A 407 20.05 -11.90 3.95
N HIS A 408 19.64 -10.67 3.59
CA HIS A 408 20.06 -10.04 2.35
C HIS A 408 21.56 -9.79 2.27
N ARG A 409 22.16 -9.31 3.36
CA ARG A 409 23.62 -9.10 3.43
C ARG A 409 24.40 -10.39 3.25
N GLU A 410 23.96 -11.48 3.90
CA GLU A 410 24.60 -12.80 3.79
C GLU A 410 24.45 -13.40 2.39
N ALA A 411 23.31 -13.17 1.74
CA ALA A 411 23.05 -13.64 0.38
C ALA A 411 23.62 -12.72 -0.73
N GLY A 412 24.13 -11.54 -0.39
CA GLY A 412 24.60 -10.55 -1.37
C GLY A 412 23.49 -9.99 -2.27
N THR A 413 22.26 -9.87 -1.73
CA THR A 413 21.08 -9.36 -2.43
C THR A 413 20.61 -8.03 -1.83
N VAL A 414 19.71 -7.32 -2.50
CA VAL A 414 19.25 -5.98 -2.11
C VAL A 414 18.02 -6.04 -1.19
N PRO A 415 18.08 -5.50 0.05
CA PRO A 415 16.91 -5.30 0.90
C PRO A 415 16.12 -4.07 0.43
N GLY A 416 15.14 -4.26 -0.46
CA GLY A 416 14.49 -3.17 -1.19
C GLY A 416 13.54 -2.30 -0.36
N GLY A 417 13.06 -2.74 0.82
CA GLY A 417 12.16 -1.89 1.61
C GLY A 417 11.42 -2.55 2.76
N ILE A 418 10.51 -1.79 3.36
CA ILE A 418 9.61 -2.22 4.44
C ILE A 418 8.15 -1.97 4.09
N HIS A 419 7.25 -2.85 4.59
CA HIS A 419 5.80 -2.77 4.46
C HIS A 419 5.16 -2.91 5.84
N VAL A 420 4.54 -1.86 6.36
CA VAL A 420 4.10 -1.80 7.76
C VAL A 420 2.63 -1.39 7.89
N GLU A 421 1.95 -1.93 8.89
CA GLU A 421 0.63 -1.48 9.30
C GLU A 421 0.79 -0.39 10.36
N LEU A 422 0.36 0.82 10.02
CA LEU A 422 0.50 2.01 10.86
C LEU A 422 -0.71 2.93 10.74
N THR A 423 -0.89 3.78 11.74
CA THR A 423 -1.77 4.94 11.70
C THR A 423 -1.01 6.20 12.10
N GLY A 424 -1.58 7.37 11.81
CA GLY A 424 -1.07 8.66 12.30
C GLY A 424 -1.56 9.03 13.70
N ASP A 425 -2.47 8.24 14.25
CA ASP A 425 -3.09 8.46 15.56
C ASP A 425 -2.25 7.82 16.68
N ASP A 426 -2.43 8.32 17.91
CA ASP A 426 -1.75 7.81 19.11
C ASP A 426 -2.52 6.61 19.72
N VAL A 427 -2.72 5.57 18.91
CA VAL A 427 -3.38 4.33 19.36
C VAL A 427 -2.44 3.51 20.25
N THR A 428 -3.03 2.65 21.09
CA THR A 428 -2.31 1.73 21.98
C THR A 428 -2.53 0.28 21.56
N GLU A 429 -2.21 -0.07 20.31
CA GLU A 429 -2.52 -1.38 19.72
C GLU A 429 -1.31 -2.34 19.73
N VAL A 430 -0.07 -1.80 19.79
CA VAL A 430 1.20 -2.54 19.76
C VAL A 430 1.97 -2.30 21.05
N LEU A 431 2.42 -3.39 21.68
CA LEU A 431 3.18 -3.37 22.94
C LEU A 431 4.63 -2.94 22.72
N GLY A 432 5.25 -2.39 23.77
CA GLY A 432 6.69 -2.05 23.77
C GLY A 432 6.99 -0.72 23.10
N GLY A 433 8.18 -0.65 22.49
CA GLY A 433 8.74 0.61 22.01
C GLY A 433 9.29 1.48 23.13
N SER A 434 9.81 2.66 22.79
CA SER A 434 10.44 3.55 23.78
C SER A 434 9.46 4.07 24.85
N GLU A 435 8.16 4.09 24.57
CA GLU A 435 7.10 4.43 25.55
C GLU A 435 6.72 3.25 26.44
N GLN A 436 7.24 2.05 26.17
CA GLN A 436 7.05 0.84 26.96
C GLN A 436 5.57 0.49 27.18
N LEU A 437 4.73 0.62 26.13
CA LEU A 437 3.32 0.26 26.21
C LEU A 437 3.17 -1.20 26.68
N ASP A 438 2.42 -1.41 27.73
CA ASP A 438 2.14 -2.72 28.31
C ASP A 438 0.72 -3.23 27.94
N GLU A 439 0.36 -4.42 28.47
CA GLU A 439 -0.94 -5.03 28.15
C GLU A 439 -2.13 -4.29 28.79
N GLU A 440 -1.91 -3.51 29.84
CA GLU A 440 -2.96 -2.70 30.48
C GLU A 440 -3.28 -1.47 29.63
N ALA A 441 -2.25 -0.87 29.00
CA ALA A 441 -2.40 0.28 28.13
C ALA A 441 -3.19 -0.03 26.85
N LEU A 442 -3.28 -1.30 26.41
CA LEU A 442 -4.03 -1.66 25.19
C LEU A 442 -5.48 -1.16 25.21
N ARG A 443 -6.13 -1.16 26.37
CA ARG A 443 -7.54 -0.74 26.50
C ARG A 443 -7.76 0.76 26.33
N ASP A 444 -6.72 1.59 26.43
CA ASP A 444 -6.86 3.04 26.50
C ASP A 444 -7.25 3.64 25.13
N ARG A 445 -6.64 3.15 24.05
CA ARG A 445 -6.94 3.55 22.66
C ARG A 445 -6.76 2.42 21.66
N TYR A 446 -7.48 1.31 21.84
CA TYR A 446 -7.52 0.21 20.90
C TYR A 446 -8.64 0.45 19.87
N GLU A 447 -8.31 0.99 18.72
CA GLU A 447 -9.26 1.49 17.73
C GLU A 447 -9.41 0.58 16.50
N THR A 448 -8.44 -0.30 16.23
CA THR A 448 -8.50 -1.18 15.06
C THR A 448 -9.67 -2.15 15.11
N LEU A 449 -10.37 -2.30 13.99
CA LEU A 449 -11.42 -3.32 13.82
C LEU A 449 -10.87 -4.69 13.41
N VAL A 450 -9.58 -4.78 13.09
CA VAL A 450 -8.95 -5.98 12.51
C VAL A 450 -7.62 -6.33 13.18
N ASP A 451 -6.47 -5.94 12.64
CA ASP A 451 -5.17 -6.23 13.24
C ASP A 451 -4.49 -4.96 13.75
N PRO A 452 -3.69 -5.06 14.84
CA PRO A 452 -3.06 -3.94 15.50
C PRO A 452 -2.08 -3.19 14.61
N ARG A 453 -2.06 -1.85 14.75
CA ARG A 453 -1.22 -0.93 13.97
C ARG A 453 -0.17 -0.27 14.87
N LEU A 454 1.00 0.06 14.30
CA LEU A 454 1.91 0.99 14.94
C LEU A 454 1.25 2.37 15.04
N ASN A 455 1.37 3.02 16.19
CA ASN A 455 0.99 4.42 16.32
C ASN A 455 2.03 5.35 15.66
N HIS A 456 1.76 6.66 15.66
CA HIS A 456 2.66 7.66 15.10
C HIS A 456 4.08 7.56 15.67
N GLN A 457 4.22 7.45 16.99
CA GLN A 457 5.51 7.43 17.69
C GLN A 457 6.32 6.17 17.36
N GLN A 458 5.68 5.00 17.44
CA GLN A 458 6.31 3.72 17.10
C GLN A 458 6.73 3.66 15.63
N SER A 459 5.93 4.26 14.73
CA SER A 459 6.27 4.35 13.30
C SER A 459 7.54 5.16 13.05
N LEU A 460 7.68 6.29 13.71
CA LEU A 460 8.90 7.10 13.63
C LEU A 460 10.09 6.39 14.29
N GLU A 461 9.90 5.76 15.44
CA GLU A 461 10.95 4.98 16.09
C GLU A 461 11.47 3.87 15.16
N MET A 462 10.58 3.15 14.49
CA MET A 462 10.97 2.17 13.48
C MET A 462 11.80 2.79 12.36
N ALA A 463 11.38 3.94 11.83
CA ALA A 463 12.12 4.62 10.76
C ALA A 463 13.53 5.01 11.19
N PHE A 464 13.69 5.53 12.39
CA PHE A 464 15.02 5.85 12.94
C PHE A 464 15.90 4.60 13.12
N GLN A 465 15.34 3.50 13.64
CA GLN A 465 16.10 2.24 13.79
C GLN A 465 16.49 1.66 12.42
N VAL A 466 15.60 1.65 11.44
CA VAL A 466 15.90 1.19 10.07
C VAL A 466 16.97 2.09 9.42
N ALA A 467 16.89 3.40 9.60
CA ALA A 467 17.91 4.34 9.12
C ALA A 467 19.32 4.04 9.68
N GLU A 468 19.42 3.59 10.94
CA GLU A 468 20.70 3.17 11.54
C GLU A 468 21.24 1.88 10.90
N TYR A 469 20.39 0.95 10.47
CA TYR A 469 20.82 -0.23 9.72
C TYR A 469 21.35 0.15 8.35
N LEU A 470 20.65 1.02 7.64
CA LEU A 470 21.00 1.47 6.29
C LEU A 470 22.30 2.32 6.26
N LYS A 471 22.63 3.06 7.33
CA LYS A 471 23.89 3.81 7.44
C LYS A 471 25.12 2.90 7.59
N LYS A 472 24.96 1.67 8.05
CA LYS A 472 26.06 0.72 8.29
C LYS A 472 26.44 -0.08 7.04
N GLU A 473 25.69 0.10 5.97
CA GLU A 473 25.96 -0.47 4.66
C GLU A 473 26.67 0.54 3.75
#